data_be66649f3d65ddb8d62bbbb70096b020
#
_entry.id   be66649f3d65ddb8d62bbbb70096b020
#
_cell.length_a   1.000
_cell.length_b   1.000
_cell.length_c   1.000
_cell.angle_alpha   90.00
_cell.angle_beta   90.00
_cell.angle_gamma   90.00
#
_symmetry.space_group_name_H-M   'P 1'
#
loop_
_entity.id
_entity.type
_entity.pdbx_description
1 polymer ?
#
loop_
_entity_poly.entity_id
_entity_poly.type
_entity_poly.pdbx_seq_one_letter_code
_entity_poly.pdbx_strand_id
1 'polypeptide(L)'
;MKKIINKFTNSIILVSIISIIIGLLFIIYPDISIKTIGIIIAIYMIIHGIILCIFNFQTRDIFYPIDSLFGGIISIILGIVIILKPTHLTSLLTIILGVYILASSITNIRLSIDLKDEDIPWILMLIIGIIDLLAGLVIIINPFEASISLTIFIGIMLIVHAICNITDIFTL
;
A
#
# COMPACT_ATOMS: atom_id res chain seq x y z
N MET A 1 15.44 8.97 -33.01
CA MET A 1 15.11 9.70 -31.79
C MET A 1 13.61 9.99 -31.67
N LYS A 2 12.95 10.70 -32.59
CA LYS A 2 11.50 11.01 -32.55
C LYS A 2 10.58 9.78 -32.35
N LYS A 3 10.88 8.63 -32.93
CA LYS A 3 10.06 7.41 -32.83
C LYS A 3 10.11 6.78 -31.43
N ILE A 4 11.21 6.96 -30.69
CA ILE A 4 11.37 6.48 -29.31
C ILE A 4 10.62 7.44 -28.36
N ILE A 5 10.76 8.74 -28.55
CA ILE A 5 10.06 9.77 -27.78
C ILE A 5 8.55 9.58 -27.89
N ASN A 6 7.98 9.46 -29.10
CA ASN A 6 6.55 9.22 -29.29
C ASN A 6 6.06 7.92 -28.64
N LYS A 7 6.88 6.85 -28.60
CA LYS A 7 6.50 5.61 -27.93
C LYS A 7 6.45 5.77 -26.42
N PHE A 8 7.38 6.51 -25.82
CA PHE A 8 7.36 6.85 -24.39
C PHE A 8 6.16 7.74 -24.03
N THR A 9 5.90 8.78 -24.81
CA THR A 9 4.77 9.70 -24.61
C THR A 9 3.43 8.95 -24.66
N ASN A 10 3.23 8.07 -25.66
CA ASN A 10 2.01 7.27 -25.74
C ASN A 10 1.84 6.31 -24.56
N SER A 11 2.94 5.73 -24.06
CA SER A 11 2.90 4.84 -22.87
C SER A 11 2.52 5.62 -21.62
N ILE A 12 3.03 6.83 -21.41
CA ILE A 12 2.70 7.67 -20.26
C ILE A 12 1.24 8.10 -20.32
N ILE A 13 0.73 8.51 -21.48
CA ILE A 13 -0.68 8.87 -21.66
C ILE A 13 -1.59 7.70 -21.32
N LEU A 14 -1.26 6.51 -21.81
CA LEU A 14 -2.05 5.29 -21.57
C LEU A 14 -2.07 4.94 -20.08
N VAL A 15 -0.91 4.98 -19.40
CA VAL A 15 -0.82 4.75 -17.96
C VAL A 15 -1.60 5.81 -17.18
N SER A 16 -1.53 7.08 -17.57
CA SER A 16 -2.27 8.17 -16.91
C SER A 16 -3.79 7.99 -17.04
N ILE A 17 -4.27 7.60 -18.22
CA ILE A 17 -5.71 7.32 -18.42
C ILE A 17 -6.16 6.14 -17.54
N ILE A 18 -5.39 5.06 -17.49
CA ILE A 18 -5.68 3.91 -16.63
C ILE A 18 -5.68 4.34 -15.15
N SER A 19 -4.72 5.17 -14.73
CA SER A 19 -4.62 5.66 -13.35
C SER A 19 -5.83 6.52 -12.96
N ILE A 20 -6.34 7.36 -13.88
CA ILE A 20 -7.55 8.14 -13.65
C ILE A 20 -8.77 7.22 -13.47
N ILE A 21 -8.92 6.21 -14.32
CA ILE A 21 -10.05 5.26 -14.24
C ILE A 21 -9.99 4.49 -12.92
N ILE A 22 -8.83 3.98 -12.54
CA ILE A 22 -8.65 3.25 -11.27
C ILE A 22 -8.88 4.19 -10.08
N GLY A 23 -8.34 5.41 -10.11
CA GLY A 23 -8.54 6.41 -9.07
C GLY A 23 -10.02 6.76 -8.88
N LEU A 24 -10.77 6.89 -9.98
CA LEU A 24 -12.20 7.15 -9.93
C LEU A 24 -12.97 5.97 -9.31
N LEU A 25 -12.62 4.74 -9.67
CA LEU A 25 -13.20 3.53 -9.07
C LEU A 25 -12.94 3.44 -7.58
N PHE A 26 -11.75 3.83 -7.11
CA PHE A 26 -11.40 3.86 -5.70
C PHE A 26 -12.20 4.89 -4.90
N ILE A 27 -12.59 6.01 -5.54
CA ILE A 27 -13.39 7.05 -4.90
C ILE A 27 -14.87 6.67 -4.87
N ILE A 28 -15.41 6.13 -6.00
CA ILE A 28 -16.84 5.84 -6.12
C ILE A 28 -17.22 4.54 -5.41
N TYR A 29 -16.35 3.52 -5.46
CA TYR A 29 -16.62 2.18 -4.92
C TYR A 29 -15.47 1.68 -4.03
N PRO A 30 -15.15 2.38 -2.92
CA PRO A 30 -14.00 2.03 -2.09
C PRO A 30 -14.12 0.63 -1.48
N ASP A 31 -15.31 0.21 -1.04
CA ASP A 31 -15.56 -1.12 -0.47
C ASP A 31 -15.28 -2.26 -1.46
N ILE A 32 -15.70 -2.07 -2.72
CA ILE A 32 -15.46 -3.05 -3.78
C ILE A 32 -13.98 -3.09 -4.12
N SER A 33 -13.35 -1.91 -4.18
CA SER A 33 -11.92 -1.79 -4.47
C SER A 33 -11.06 -2.49 -3.43
N ILE A 34 -11.35 -2.32 -2.14
CA ILE A 34 -10.67 -3.01 -1.04
C ILE A 34 -10.81 -4.53 -1.17
N LYS A 35 -12.02 -5.02 -1.40
CA LYS A 35 -12.28 -6.46 -1.57
C LYS A 35 -11.53 -7.02 -2.78
N THR A 36 -11.54 -6.28 -3.89
CA THR A 36 -10.86 -6.68 -5.13
C THR A 36 -9.35 -6.76 -4.93
N ILE A 37 -8.74 -5.77 -4.28
CA ILE A 37 -7.31 -5.80 -3.92
C ILE A 37 -7.00 -7.01 -3.05
N GLY A 38 -7.82 -7.28 -2.03
CA GLY A 38 -7.67 -8.43 -1.15
C GLY A 38 -7.69 -9.76 -1.93
N ILE A 39 -8.61 -9.91 -2.87
CA ILE A 39 -8.71 -11.10 -3.73
C ILE A 39 -7.50 -11.24 -4.64
N ILE A 40 -7.01 -10.16 -5.24
CA ILE A 40 -5.81 -10.18 -6.09
C ILE A 40 -4.58 -10.63 -5.28
N ILE A 41 -4.41 -10.10 -4.08
CA ILE A 41 -3.33 -10.50 -3.16
C ILE A 41 -3.46 -11.98 -2.80
N ALA A 42 -4.67 -12.45 -2.51
CA ALA A 42 -4.93 -13.84 -2.17
C ALA A 42 -4.58 -14.81 -3.31
N ILE A 43 -4.98 -14.47 -4.54
CA ILE A 43 -4.63 -15.26 -5.74
C ILE A 43 -3.11 -15.29 -5.93
N TYR A 44 -2.45 -14.14 -5.78
CA TYR A 44 -0.98 -14.07 -5.85
C TYR A 44 -0.33 -14.98 -4.80
N MET A 45 -0.79 -14.96 -3.55
CA MET A 45 -0.25 -15.78 -2.47
C MET A 45 -0.43 -17.28 -2.74
N ILE A 46 -1.59 -17.68 -3.29
CA ILE A 46 -1.85 -19.08 -3.65
C ILE A 46 -0.91 -19.53 -4.76
N ILE A 47 -0.81 -18.74 -5.83
CA ILE A 47 0.08 -19.06 -6.97
C ILE A 47 1.53 -19.15 -6.50
N HIS A 48 1.99 -18.16 -5.74
CA HIS A 48 3.34 -18.13 -5.17
C HIS A 48 3.62 -19.34 -4.28
N GLY A 49 2.66 -19.70 -3.40
CA GLY A 49 2.77 -20.86 -2.53
C GLY A 49 2.83 -22.18 -3.31
N ILE A 50 2.02 -22.33 -4.37
CA ILE A 50 2.07 -23.51 -5.25
C ILE A 50 3.43 -23.60 -5.94
N ILE A 51 3.95 -22.50 -6.47
CA ILE A 51 5.25 -22.44 -7.12
C ILE A 51 6.35 -22.89 -6.14
N LEU A 52 6.37 -22.37 -4.90
CA LEU A 52 7.34 -22.76 -3.87
C LEU A 52 7.25 -24.26 -3.54
N CYS A 53 6.05 -24.82 -3.43
CA CYS A 53 5.87 -26.24 -3.20
C CYS A 53 6.39 -27.08 -4.37
N ILE A 54 6.08 -26.70 -5.60
CA ILE A 54 6.55 -27.44 -6.81
C ILE A 54 8.09 -27.39 -6.89
N PHE A 55 8.70 -26.22 -6.72
CA PHE A 55 10.17 -26.10 -6.73
C PHE A 55 10.82 -26.94 -5.65
N ASN A 56 10.25 -27.02 -4.46
CA ASN A 56 10.80 -27.83 -3.38
C ASN A 56 10.73 -29.34 -3.68
N PHE A 57 9.68 -29.80 -4.38
CA PHE A 57 9.57 -31.20 -4.81
C PHE A 57 10.50 -31.56 -5.96
N GLN A 58 10.84 -30.60 -6.83
CA GLN A 58 11.68 -30.82 -8.02
C GLN A 58 13.18 -30.75 -7.73
N THR A 59 13.59 -29.87 -6.80
CA THR A 59 14.98 -29.70 -6.37
C THR A 59 15.21 -30.39 -5.03
N ARG A 60 15.33 -31.73 -5.05
CA ARG A 60 15.73 -32.56 -3.90
C ARG A 60 17.20 -32.36 -3.46
N ASP A 61 17.95 -31.52 -4.14
CA ASP A 61 19.36 -31.23 -3.85
C ASP A 61 19.48 -30.02 -2.89
N ILE A 62 20.00 -30.32 -1.72
CA ILE A 62 20.83 -29.65 -0.70
C ILE A 62 20.75 -28.10 -0.55
N PHE A 63 20.23 -27.34 -1.49
CA PHE A 63 20.29 -25.86 -1.49
C PHE A 63 19.00 -25.10 -1.15
N TYR A 64 17.86 -25.77 -1.03
CA TYR A 64 16.61 -25.10 -0.58
C TYR A 64 16.27 -25.59 0.83
N PRO A 65 16.33 -24.69 1.84
CA PRO A 65 15.99 -25.04 3.21
C PRO A 65 14.51 -25.44 3.31
N ILE A 66 14.21 -26.37 4.22
CA ILE A 66 12.86 -26.83 4.61
C ILE A 66 11.91 -25.64 4.82
N ASP A 67 12.43 -24.48 5.18
CA ASP A 67 11.71 -23.20 5.34
C ASP A 67 10.90 -22.78 4.08
N SER A 68 11.34 -23.14 2.87
CA SER A 68 10.63 -22.79 1.64
C SER A 68 9.33 -23.59 1.45
N LEU A 69 9.29 -24.84 1.89
CA LEU A 69 8.09 -25.69 1.82
C LEU A 69 7.06 -25.23 2.84
N PHE A 70 7.47 -24.95 4.08
CA PHE A 70 6.60 -24.36 5.09
C PHE A 70 6.07 -23.00 4.65
N GLY A 71 6.92 -22.14 4.07
CA GLY A 71 6.53 -20.86 3.50
C GLY A 71 5.48 -20.99 2.39
N GLY A 72 5.64 -21.98 1.50
CA GLY A 72 4.69 -22.30 0.45
C GLY A 72 3.32 -22.72 0.98
N ILE A 73 3.28 -23.66 1.94
CA ILE A 73 2.05 -24.12 2.58
C ILE A 73 1.35 -22.99 3.33
N ILE A 74 2.09 -22.21 4.11
CA ILE A 74 1.55 -21.04 4.84
C ILE A 74 0.96 -20.02 3.87
N SER A 75 1.64 -19.73 2.75
CA SER A 75 1.15 -18.80 1.72
C SER A 75 -0.15 -19.28 1.10
N ILE A 76 -0.31 -20.57 0.82
CA ILE A 76 -1.56 -21.13 0.30
C ILE A 76 -2.69 -21.00 1.32
N ILE A 77 -2.43 -21.37 2.57
CA ILE A 77 -3.44 -21.31 3.65
C ILE A 77 -3.89 -19.85 3.85
N LEU A 78 -2.95 -18.91 3.94
CA LEU A 78 -3.25 -17.49 4.07
C LEU A 78 -4.05 -16.97 2.87
N GLY A 79 -3.67 -17.34 1.64
CA GLY A 79 -4.40 -16.96 0.44
C GLY A 79 -5.85 -17.45 0.46
N ILE A 80 -6.10 -18.68 0.89
CA ILE A 80 -7.47 -19.23 1.04
C ILE A 80 -8.25 -18.47 2.10
N VAL A 81 -7.66 -18.18 3.25
CA VAL A 81 -8.30 -17.43 4.34
C VAL A 81 -8.68 -16.01 3.87
N ILE A 82 -7.82 -15.37 3.08
CA ILE A 82 -8.08 -14.03 2.53
C ILE A 82 -9.24 -14.06 1.52
N ILE A 83 -9.34 -15.08 0.66
CA ILE A 83 -10.48 -15.22 -0.28
C ILE A 83 -11.80 -15.32 0.47
N LEU A 84 -11.81 -16.06 1.58
CA LEU A 84 -13.02 -16.24 2.40
C LEU A 84 -13.45 -14.94 3.11
N LYS A 85 -12.48 -14.10 3.52
CA LYS A 85 -12.74 -12.86 4.28
C LYS A 85 -11.76 -11.74 3.86
N PRO A 86 -11.90 -11.17 2.67
CA PRO A 86 -10.94 -10.18 2.14
C PRO A 86 -10.86 -8.90 2.99
N THR A 87 -11.97 -8.51 3.63
CA THR A 87 -12.02 -7.30 4.48
C THR A 87 -11.20 -7.43 5.76
N HIS A 88 -11.03 -8.64 6.29
CA HIS A 88 -10.24 -8.84 7.52
C HIS A 88 -8.74 -8.62 7.28
N LEU A 89 -8.22 -8.99 6.11
CA LEU A 89 -6.83 -8.73 5.76
C LEU A 89 -6.55 -7.22 5.71
N THR A 90 -7.41 -6.47 5.03
CA THR A 90 -7.23 -5.02 4.92
C THR A 90 -7.32 -4.33 6.27
N SER A 91 -8.24 -4.75 7.14
CA SER A 91 -8.33 -4.24 8.52
C SER A 91 -7.08 -4.56 9.33
N LEU A 92 -6.50 -5.76 9.21
CA LEU A 92 -5.24 -6.12 9.87
C LEU A 92 -4.08 -5.25 9.40
N LEU A 93 -3.94 -5.05 8.09
CA LEU A 93 -2.91 -4.18 7.52
C LEU A 93 -3.08 -2.73 7.99
N THR A 94 -4.33 -2.26 8.07
CA THR A 94 -4.64 -0.92 8.55
C THR A 94 -4.31 -0.76 10.04
N ILE A 95 -4.56 -1.78 10.88
CA ILE A 95 -4.13 -1.77 12.29
C ILE A 95 -2.61 -1.68 12.40
N ILE A 96 -1.86 -2.47 11.63
CA ILE A 96 -0.39 -2.42 11.62
C ILE A 96 0.09 -1.01 11.22
N LEU A 97 -0.53 -0.41 10.22
CA LEU A 97 -0.24 0.95 9.80
C LEU A 97 -0.57 1.96 10.89
N GLY A 98 -1.69 1.81 11.60
CA GLY A 98 -2.06 2.64 12.75
C GLY A 98 -1.04 2.56 13.89
N VAL A 99 -0.56 1.35 14.22
CA VAL A 99 0.50 1.16 15.22
C VAL A 99 1.81 1.82 14.78
N TYR A 100 2.17 1.70 13.50
CA TYR A 100 3.35 2.37 12.94
C TYR A 100 3.24 3.91 13.05
N ILE A 101 2.08 4.49 12.71
CA ILE A 101 1.83 5.93 12.81
C ILE A 101 1.92 6.38 14.29
N LEU A 102 1.38 5.61 15.24
CA LEU A 102 1.51 5.91 16.68
C LEU A 102 2.97 5.89 17.12
N ALA A 103 3.75 4.90 16.71
CA ALA A 103 5.18 4.85 17.04
C ALA A 103 5.94 6.04 16.44
N SER A 104 5.64 6.41 15.20
CA SER A 104 6.21 7.58 14.53
C SER A 104 5.82 8.89 15.23
N SER A 105 4.58 9.03 15.67
CA SER A 105 4.11 10.23 16.37
C SER A 105 4.87 10.49 17.67
N ILE A 106 5.14 9.45 18.45
CA ILE A 106 5.95 9.55 19.68
C ILE A 106 7.36 10.05 19.36
N THR A 107 7.95 9.56 18.27
CA THR A 107 9.28 9.99 17.83
C THR A 107 9.27 11.47 17.41
N ASN A 108 8.27 11.90 16.64
CA ASN A 108 8.12 13.29 16.18
C ASN A 108 7.91 14.24 17.37
N ILE A 109 7.11 13.84 18.38
CA ILE A 109 6.90 14.63 19.59
C ILE A 109 8.20 14.74 20.40
N ARG A 110 8.95 13.65 20.57
CA ARG A 110 10.25 13.70 21.27
C ARG A 110 11.23 14.61 20.55
N LEU A 111 11.38 14.41 19.23
CA LEU A 111 12.28 15.22 18.43
C LEU A 111 11.93 16.71 18.49
N SER A 112 10.63 17.08 18.52
CA SER A 112 10.19 18.47 18.66
C SER A 112 10.60 19.08 19.99
N ILE A 113 10.61 18.29 21.07
CA ILE A 113 11.03 18.75 22.41
C ILE A 113 12.55 18.93 22.45
N ASP A 114 13.30 18.00 21.87
CA ASP A 114 14.78 18.04 21.85
C ASP A 114 15.30 19.22 21.00
N LEU A 115 14.58 19.60 19.94
CA LEU A 115 14.94 20.70 19.04
C LEU A 115 14.43 22.08 19.49
N LYS A 116 13.78 22.17 20.66
CA LYS A 116 13.17 23.41 21.14
C LYS A 116 14.16 24.56 21.31
N ASP A 117 15.40 24.26 21.62
CA ASP A 117 16.46 25.26 21.87
C ASP A 117 17.30 25.56 20.62
N GLU A 118 16.95 24.95 19.45
CA GLU A 118 17.61 25.18 18.17
C GLU A 118 16.73 26.09 17.28
N ASP A 119 17.36 26.80 16.31
CA ASP A 119 16.67 27.68 15.32
C ASP A 119 15.86 26.89 14.27
N ILE A 120 15.25 25.75 14.67
CA ILE A 120 14.44 24.88 13.82
C ILE A 120 12.97 25.05 14.20
N PRO A 121 12.03 24.96 13.25
CA PRO A 121 10.60 25.11 13.54
C PRO A 121 10.03 23.90 14.32
N TRP A 122 10.47 23.72 15.56
CA TRP A 122 10.06 22.63 16.44
C TRP A 122 8.52 22.56 16.66
N ILE A 123 7.84 23.71 16.60
CA ILE A 123 6.37 23.80 16.75
C ILE A 123 5.65 23.03 15.64
N LEU A 124 6.14 23.11 14.38
CA LEU A 124 5.56 22.36 13.28
C LEU A 124 5.69 20.83 13.50
N MET A 125 6.84 20.38 13.97
CA MET A 125 7.04 18.96 14.31
C MET A 125 6.14 18.49 15.44
N LEU A 126 5.91 19.34 16.45
CA LEU A 126 5.00 19.05 17.56
C LEU A 126 3.56 18.91 17.06
N ILE A 127 3.10 19.84 16.23
CA ILE A 127 1.74 19.81 15.65
C ILE A 127 1.55 18.54 14.81
N ILE A 128 2.51 18.22 13.93
CA ILE A 128 2.47 17.00 13.11
C ILE A 128 2.43 15.76 14.01
N GLY A 129 3.30 15.68 15.03
CA GLY A 129 3.31 14.56 15.96
C GLY A 129 1.99 14.37 16.71
N ILE A 130 1.30 15.45 17.11
CA ILE A 130 -0.02 15.38 17.75
C ILE A 130 -1.09 14.92 16.75
N ILE A 131 -1.07 15.42 15.53
CA ILE A 131 -2.01 15.02 14.47
C ILE A 131 -1.82 13.53 14.15
N ASP A 132 -0.59 13.07 13.99
CA ASP A 132 -0.25 11.66 13.74
C ASP A 132 -0.72 10.76 14.89
N LEU A 133 -0.57 11.22 16.13
CA LEU A 133 -1.03 10.48 17.31
C LEU A 133 -2.55 10.29 17.29
N LEU A 134 -3.30 11.35 17.04
CA LEU A 134 -4.76 11.29 16.93
C LEU A 134 -5.20 10.43 15.75
N ALA A 135 -4.55 10.57 14.59
CA ALA A 135 -4.83 9.77 13.40
C ALA A 135 -4.57 8.28 13.66
N GLY A 136 -3.44 7.92 14.27
CA GLY A 136 -3.10 6.54 14.61
C GLY A 136 -4.12 5.90 15.57
N LEU A 137 -4.60 6.65 16.56
CA LEU A 137 -5.65 6.19 17.47
C LEU A 137 -6.98 5.91 16.74
N VAL A 138 -7.41 6.83 15.88
CA VAL A 138 -8.65 6.67 15.08
C VAL A 138 -8.56 5.45 14.18
N ILE A 139 -7.41 5.24 13.53
CA ILE A 139 -7.15 4.09 12.65
C ILE A 139 -7.27 2.76 13.41
N ILE A 140 -6.77 2.68 14.65
CA ILE A 140 -6.82 1.45 15.45
C ILE A 140 -8.24 1.18 15.98
N ILE A 141 -8.99 2.23 16.33
CA ILE A 141 -10.36 2.09 16.85
C ILE A 141 -11.32 1.62 15.75
N ASN A 142 -11.20 2.17 14.53
CA ASN A 142 -12.08 1.88 13.40
C ASN A 142 -11.27 1.49 12.14
N PRO A 143 -10.60 0.32 12.13
CA PRO A 143 -9.66 -0.03 11.07
C PRO A 143 -10.35 -0.24 9.70
N PHE A 144 -11.60 -0.67 9.68
CA PHE A 144 -12.34 -0.85 8.43
C PHE A 144 -12.67 0.49 7.77
N GLU A 145 -13.22 1.43 8.52
CA GLU A 145 -13.52 2.78 8.03
C GLU A 145 -12.26 3.55 7.64
N ALA A 146 -11.18 3.36 8.40
CA ALA A 146 -9.87 3.90 8.05
C ALA A 146 -9.35 3.32 6.73
N SER A 147 -9.56 2.01 6.47
CA SER A 147 -9.21 1.38 5.19
C SER A 147 -9.97 2.02 4.01
N ILE A 148 -11.26 2.31 4.19
CA ILE A 148 -12.10 3.01 3.21
C ILE A 148 -11.53 4.39 2.92
N SER A 149 -11.25 5.17 3.98
CA SER A 149 -10.70 6.52 3.86
C SER A 149 -9.34 6.53 3.16
N LEU A 150 -8.46 5.57 3.49
CA LEU A 150 -7.16 5.38 2.81
C LEU A 150 -7.33 5.05 1.33
N THR A 151 -8.31 4.21 0.98
CA THR A 151 -8.58 3.85 -0.41
C THR A 151 -9.03 5.06 -1.22
N ILE A 152 -9.92 5.88 -0.66
CA ILE A 152 -10.35 7.14 -1.28
C ILE A 152 -9.15 8.09 -1.46
N PHE A 153 -8.30 8.22 -0.43
CA PHE A 153 -7.11 9.06 -0.50
C PHE A 153 -6.14 8.59 -1.58
N ILE A 154 -5.89 7.27 -1.69
CA ILE A 154 -5.09 6.69 -2.77
C ILE A 154 -5.71 6.99 -4.13
N GLY A 155 -7.04 6.90 -4.26
CA GLY A 155 -7.76 7.23 -5.48
C GLY A 155 -7.54 8.68 -5.92
N ILE A 156 -7.62 9.63 -4.99
CA ILE A 156 -7.33 11.05 -5.23
C ILE A 156 -5.88 11.23 -5.68
N MET A 157 -4.92 10.61 -4.98
CA MET A 157 -3.50 10.70 -5.33
C MET A 157 -3.19 10.13 -6.72
N LEU A 158 -3.85 9.03 -7.11
CA LEU A 158 -3.71 8.46 -8.46
C LEU A 158 -4.18 9.44 -9.54
N ILE A 159 -5.29 10.14 -9.31
CA ILE A 159 -5.80 11.14 -10.25
C ILE A 159 -4.84 12.33 -10.34
N VAL A 160 -4.40 12.86 -9.20
CA VAL A 160 -3.44 13.99 -9.16
C VAL A 160 -2.15 13.60 -9.89
N HIS A 161 -1.59 12.43 -9.59
CA HIS A 161 -0.37 11.94 -10.25
C HIS A 161 -0.55 11.78 -11.76
N ALA A 162 -1.72 11.28 -12.21
CA ALA A 162 -2.02 11.14 -13.62
C ALA A 162 -2.13 12.50 -14.34
N ILE A 163 -2.72 13.51 -13.69
CA ILE A 163 -2.79 14.87 -14.20
C ILE A 163 -1.39 15.48 -14.32
N CYS A 164 -0.56 15.33 -13.28
CA CYS A 164 0.83 15.80 -13.32
C CYS A 164 1.61 15.15 -14.48
N ASN A 165 1.51 13.83 -14.66
CA ASN A 165 2.17 13.14 -15.77
C ASN A 165 1.71 13.64 -17.15
N ILE A 166 0.43 13.99 -17.29
CA ILE A 166 -0.09 14.55 -18.55
C ILE A 166 0.47 15.97 -18.77
N THR A 167 0.52 16.80 -17.73
CA THR A 167 1.07 18.17 -17.85
C THR A 167 2.55 18.16 -18.18
N ASP A 168 3.34 17.25 -17.62
CA ASP A 168 4.76 17.13 -17.92
C ASP A 168 5.03 16.80 -19.40
N ILE A 169 4.12 16.08 -20.06
CA ILE A 169 4.25 15.79 -21.50
C ILE A 169 4.08 17.06 -22.35
N PHE A 170 3.23 18.00 -21.91
CA PHE A 170 2.99 19.24 -22.65
C PHE A 170 4.08 20.29 -22.41
N THR A 171 4.93 20.12 -21.40
CA THR A 171 6.05 21.01 -21.07
C THR A 171 7.38 20.56 -21.66
N LEU A 172 7.46 19.35 -22.23
CA LEU A 172 8.62 18.78 -22.95
C LEU A 172 8.53 19.04 -24.46
#